data_d613d45ded5baecc15f1ef3e371cb00d
#
_entry.id   d613d45ded5baecc15f1ef3e371cb00d
#
_cell.length_a   1.000
_cell.length_b   1.000
_cell.length_c   1.000
_cell.angle_alpha   90.00
_cell.angle_beta   90.00
_cell.angle_gamma   90.00
#
_symmetry.space_group_name_H-M   'P 1'
#
loop_
_entity.id
_entity.type
_entity.pdbx_description
1 polymer ?
#
loop_
_entity_poly.entity_id
_entity_poly.type
_entity_poly.pdbx_seq_one_letter_code
_entity_poly.pdbx_strand_id
1 'polypeptide(L)'
;MMKWLQKLGKALMLPVAALPVCGILMGIGYALAPAVMGAEGATTGAAYTIGFLLVKAGGALIDNMAWLFAIGAAVGLADDHDGTAGLAGLVSFLMMQQLLSPGVVGTIRAAVGSTLEEGTVDYIAFSKIAGNSFIGILAAVIGATCYNKFKSTKLPDWLAFFSGKRSVAIMTALVSIVVSVILLFVWPVIFGILVALGNGIDRKSVV
;
A
#
# COMPACT_ATOMS: atom_id res chain seq x y z
N MET A 1 17.94 -10.76 -13.57
CA MET A 1 17.67 -9.78 -12.49
C MET A 1 17.35 -8.39 -13.04
N MET A 2 18.21 -7.81 -13.92
CA MET A 2 18.03 -6.47 -14.48
C MET A 2 16.72 -6.24 -15.24
N LYS A 3 16.28 -7.21 -16.07
CA LYS A 3 15.02 -7.12 -16.83
C LYS A 3 13.77 -7.06 -15.91
N TRP A 4 13.79 -7.76 -14.77
CA TRP A 4 12.70 -7.76 -13.82
C TRP A 4 12.59 -6.42 -13.08
N LEU A 5 13.73 -5.86 -12.64
CA LEU A 5 13.75 -4.51 -12.02
C LEU A 5 13.26 -3.44 -13.00
N GLN A 6 13.64 -3.53 -14.27
CA GLN A 6 13.14 -2.61 -15.30
C GLN A 6 11.63 -2.74 -15.51
N LYS A 7 11.08 -3.99 -15.50
CA LYS A 7 9.64 -4.23 -15.59
C LYS A 7 8.93 -3.66 -14.38
N LEU A 8 9.48 -3.85 -13.17
CA LEU A 8 8.96 -3.25 -11.94
C LEU A 8 8.97 -1.73 -12.01
N GLY A 9 10.09 -1.12 -12.40
CA GLY A 9 10.19 0.33 -12.56
C GLY A 9 9.13 0.90 -13.51
N LYS A 10 8.92 0.27 -14.66
CA LYS A 10 7.86 0.67 -15.60
C LYS A 10 6.46 0.51 -15.01
N ALA A 11 6.19 -0.57 -14.28
CA ALA A 11 4.91 -0.82 -13.66
C ALA A 11 4.57 0.23 -12.58
N LEU A 12 5.58 0.71 -11.85
CA LEU A 12 5.42 1.75 -10.83
C LEU A 12 5.16 3.14 -11.41
N MET A 13 5.47 3.38 -12.68
CA MET A 13 5.18 4.69 -13.32
C MET A 13 3.69 4.98 -13.41
N LEU A 14 2.85 3.96 -13.53
CA LEU A 14 1.40 4.10 -13.72
C LEU A 14 0.73 4.75 -12.50
N PRO A 15 0.88 4.25 -11.26
CA PRO A 15 0.34 4.93 -10.08
C PRO A 15 1.05 6.27 -9.78
N VAL A 16 2.35 6.40 -10.07
CA VAL A 16 3.11 7.63 -9.85
C VAL A 16 2.63 8.77 -10.76
N ALA A 17 2.09 8.46 -11.94
CA ALA A 17 1.56 9.47 -12.88
C ALA A 17 0.38 10.28 -12.29
N ALA A 18 -0.28 9.81 -11.23
CA ALA A 18 -1.33 10.55 -10.53
C ALA A 18 -0.80 11.68 -9.63
N LEU A 19 0.46 11.61 -9.18
CA LEU A 19 1.04 12.57 -8.21
C LEU A 19 1.08 14.04 -8.68
N PRO A 20 1.43 14.36 -9.94
CA PRO A 20 1.41 15.74 -10.41
C PRO A 20 0.02 16.37 -10.30
N VAL A 21 -1.04 15.60 -10.57
CA VAL A 21 -2.43 16.07 -10.42
C VAL A 21 -2.74 16.40 -8.95
N CYS A 22 -2.30 15.55 -8.02
CA CYS A 22 -2.44 15.80 -6.59
C CYS A 22 -1.74 17.10 -6.18
N GLY A 23 -0.50 17.28 -6.63
CA GLY A 23 0.28 18.48 -6.34
C GLY A 23 -0.37 19.75 -6.85
N ILE A 24 -0.93 19.74 -8.06
CA ILE A 24 -1.65 20.90 -8.64
C ILE A 24 -2.91 21.19 -7.83
N LEU A 25 -3.73 20.18 -7.53
CA LEU A 25 -4.98 20.36 -6.77
C LEU A 25 -4.69 20.92 -5.37
N MET A 26 -3.70 20.34 -4.66
CA MET A 26 -3.32 20.83 -3.34
C MET A 26 -2.70 22.22 -3.39
N GLY A 27 -1.84 22.50 -4.36
CA GLY A 27 -1.22 23.82 -4.53
C GLY A 27 -2.24 24.92 -4.76
N ILE A 28 -3.20 24.72 -5.66
CA ILE A 28 -4.32 25.66 -5.88
C ILE A 28 -5.20 25.74 -4.62
N GLY A 29 -5.48 24.62 -3.99
CA GLY A 29 -6.28 24.55 -2.78
C GLY A 29 -5.67 25.35 -1.63
N TYR A 30 -4.38 25.24 -1.39
CA TYR A 30 -3.66 26.01 -0.37
C TYR A 30 -3.58 27.50 -0.70
N ALA A 31 -3.48 27.85 -1.97
CA ALA A 31 -3.51 29.26 -2.40
C ALA A 31 -4.88 29.91 -2.12
N LEU A 32 -5.98 29.17 -2.27
CA LEU A 32 -7.34 29.64 -2.00
C LEU A 32 -7.73 29.56 -0.50
N ALA A 33 -7.15 28.64 0.24
CA ALA A 33 -7.46 28.37 1.65
C ALA A 33 -6.17 28.19 2.48
N PRO A 34 -5.37 29.22 2.71
CA PRO A 34 -4.12 29.12 3.47
C PRO A 34 -4.34 28.61 4.90
N ALA A 35 -5.48 28.88 5.48
CA ALA A 35 -5.85 28.41 6.83
C ALA A 35 -5.87 26.87 6.97
N VAL A 36 -6.01 26.12 5.87
CA VAL A 36 -5.94 24.63 5.87
C VAL A 36 -4.53 24.14 6.23
N MET A 37 -3.50 24.94 5.96
CA MET A 37 -2.10 24.66 6.39
C MET A 37 -1.76 25.22 7.78
N GLY A 38 -2.73 25.82 8.50
CA GLY A 38 -2.45 26.51 9.76
C GLY A 38 -1.90 27.94 9.60
N ALA A 39 -1.88 28.48 8.38
CA ALA A 39 -1.54 29.89 8.14
C ALA A 39 -2.73 30.80 8.47
N GLU A 40 -2.43 32.08 8.74
CA GLU A 40 -3.47 33.07 8.95
C GLU A 40 -4.30 33.24 7.65
N GLY A 41 -5.64 33.24 7.78
CA GLY A 41 -6.53 33.38 6.66
C GLY A 41 -8.00 33.14 7.03
N ALA A 42 -8.89 33.43 6.08
CA ALA A 42 -10.31 33.19 6.28
C ALA A 42 -10.61 31.69 6.37
N THR A 43 -11.37 31.30 7.38
CA THR A 43 -11.83 29.91 7.61
C THR A 43 -13.27 29.71 7.12
N THR A 44 -13.86 30.71 6.48
CA THR A 44 -15.25 30.71 5.96
C THR A 44 -15.29 31.40 4.60
N GLY A 45 -16.36 31.14 3.85
CA GLY A 45 -16.57 31.73 2.53
C GLY A 45 -16.32 30.77 1.37
N ALA A 46 -16.77 31.19 0.17
CA ALA A 46 -16.72 30.35 -1.03
C ALA A 46 -15.28 29.97 -1.43
N ALA A 47 -14.34 30.92 -1.35
CA ALA A 47 -12.94 30.65 -1.68
C ALA A 47 -12.31 29.60 -0.76
N TYR A 48 -12.54 29.71 0.56
CA TYR A 48 -12.08 28.73 1.54
C TYR A 48 -12.68 27.34 1.26
N THR A 49 -14.00 27.28 0.99
CA THR A 49 -14.69 26.00 0.74
C THR A 49 -14.14 25.31 -0.50
N ILE A 50 -13.95 26.05 -1.60
CA ILE A 50 -13.36 25.50 -2.84
C ILE A 50 -11.91 25.06 -2.60
N GLY A 51 -11.10 25.88 -1.93
CA GLY A 51 -9.72 25.54 -1.60
C GLY A 51 -9.63 24.29 -0.73
N PHE A 52 -10.47 24.20 0.31
CA PHE A 52 -10.55 23.01 1.16
C PHE A 52 -10.91 21.74 0.39
N LEU A 53 -11.91 21.81 -0.51
CA LEU A 53 -12.28 20.67 -1.36
C LEU A 53 -11.15 20.23 -2.28
N LEU A 54 -10.40 21.18 -2.88
CA LEU A 54 -9.25 20.86 -3.73
C LEU A 54 -8.12 20.21 -2.94
N VAL A 55 -7.82 20.70 -1.71
CA VAL A 55 -6.83 20.07 -0.83
C VAL A 55 -7.24 18.65 -0.46
N LYS A 56 -8.52 18.45 -0.09
CA LYS A 56 -9.03 17.12 0.24
C LYS A 56 -9.01 16.17 -0.94
N ALA A 57 -9.35 16.66 -2.15
CA ALA A 57 -9.32 15.86 -3.38
C ALA A 57 -7.88 15.42 -3.74
N GLY A 58 -6.90 16.34 -3.66
CA GLY A 58 -5.49 16.00 -3.88
C GLY A 58 -4.94 15.08 -2.80
N GLY A 59 -5.25 15.36 -1.54
CA GLY A 59 -4.85 14.54 -0.38
C GLY A 59 -5.40 13.12 -0.46
N ALA A 60 -6.64 12.93 -0.93
CA ALA A 60 -7.25 11.60 -1.02
C ALA A 60 -6.43 10.60 -1.85
N LEU A 61 -5.77 11.06 -2.92
CA LEU A 61 -4.91 10.20 -3.74
C LEU A 61 -3.58 9.90 -3.03
N ILE A 62 -2.99 10.89 -2.36
CA ILE A 62 -1.72 10.74 -1.63
C ILE A 62 -1.91 9.80 -0.43
N ASP A 63 -2.99 9.99 0.34
CA ASP A 63 -3.30 9.18 1.52
C ASP A 63 -3.57 7.71 1.15
N ASN A 64 -4.04 7.46 -0.09
CA ASN A 64 -4.35 6.14 -0.60
C ASN A 64 -3.33 5.60 -1.62
N MET A 65 -2.10 6.12 -1.63
CA MET A 65 -1.08 5.67 -2.57
C MET A 65 -0.80 4.17 -2.50
N ALA A 66 -0.86 3.55 -1.32
CA ALA A 66 -0.65 2.12 -1.16
C ALA A 66 -1.64 1.29 -2.00
N TRP A 67 -2.90 1.73 -2.09
CA TRP A 67 -3.93 1.12 -2.92
C TRP A 67 -3.64 1.28 -4.41
N LEU A 68 -3.21 2.49 -4.81
CA LEU A 68 -2.85 2.77 -6.19
C LEU A 68 -1.67 1.91 -6.64
N PHE A 69 -0.66 1.72 -5.78
CA PHE A 69 0.46 0.83 -6.05
C PHE A 69 0.02 -0.64 -6.11
N ALA A 70 -0.82 -1.10 -5.19
CA ALA A 70 -1.28 -2.48 -5.16
C ALA A 70 -2.01 -2.87 -6.45
N ILE A 71 -2.85 -1.98 -6.98
CA ILE A 71 -3.61 -2.22 -8.21
C ILE A 71 -2.76 -1.93 -9.45
N GLY A 72 -2.21 -0.71 -9.54
CA GLY A 72 -1.55 -0.21 -10.76
C GLY A 72 -0.28 -0.98 -11.10
N ALA A 73 0.57 -1.26 -10.08
CA ALA A 73 1.78 -2.03 -10.31
C ALA A 73 1.47 -3.51 -10.58
N ALA A 74 0.40 -4.09 -10.01
CA ALA A 74 0.01 -5.46 -10.33
C ALA A 74 -0.41 -5.61 -11.80
N VAL A 75 -1.21 -4.66 -12.32
CA VAL A 75 -1.57 -4.64 -13.75
C VAL A 75 -0.32 -4.43 -14.62
N GLY A 76 0.56 -3.51 -14.24
CA GLY A 76 1.79 -3.23 -14.98
C GLY A 76 2.80 -4.40 -15.02
N LEU A 77 2.80 -5.24 -13.97
CA LEU A 77 3.64 -6.44 -13.89
C LEU A 77 2.99 -7.67 -14.55
N ALA A 78 1.70 -7.66 -14.80
CA ALA A 78 1.02 -8.74 -15.52
C ALA A 78 1.54 -8.83 -16.98
N ASP A 79 1.55 -10.05 -17.53
CA ASP A 79 2.09 -10.26 -18.88
C ASP A 79 1.17 -9.70 -19.97
N ASP A 80 -0.13 -9.66 -19.71
CA ASP A 80 -1.18 -9.20 -20.63
C ASP A 80 -1.90 -7.93 -20.14
N HIS A 81 -1.40 -7.30 -19.08
CA HIS A 81 -1.96 -6.08 -18.47
C HIS A 81 -3.45 -6.20 -18.12
N ASP A 82 -3.89 -7.38 -17.70
CA ASP A 82 -5.28 -7.68 -17.40
C ASP A 82 -5.70 -7.10 -16.04
N GLY A 83 -6.93 -6.57 -15.97
CA GLY A 83 -7.50 -6.03 -14.74
C GLY A 83 -7.64 -7.04 -13.61
N THR A 84 -7.73 -8.35 -13.91
CA THR A 84 -7.74 -9.41 -12.90
C THR A 84 -6.44 -9.44 -12.09
N ALA A 85 -5.31 -9.07 -12.68
CA ALA A 85 -4.06 -8.92 -11.95
C ALA A 85 -4.12 -7.77 -10.93
N GLY A 86 -4.79 -6.65 -11.31
CA GLY A 86 -5.05 -5.55 -10.39
C GLY A 86 -5.93 -5.96 -9.21
N LEU A 87 -7.00 -6.74 -9.47
CA LEU A 87 -7.83 -7.31 -8.43
C LEU A 87 -7.02 -8.23 -7.52
N ALA A 88 -6.15 -9.07 -8.06
CA ALA A 88 -5.27 -9.93 -7.27
C ALA A 88 -4.32 -9.11 -6.38
N GLY A 89 -3.73 -8.04 -6.91
CA GLY A 89 -2.92 -7.10 -6.11
C GLY A 89 -3.70 -6.45 -4.98
N LEU A 90 -4.93 -6.02 -5.25
CA LEU A 90 -5.83 -5.46 -4.25
C LEU A 90 -6.20 -6.50 -3.16
N VAL A 91 -6.56 -7.72 -3.55
CA VAL A 91 -6.84 -8.82 -2.60
C VAL A 91 -5.64 -9.06 -1.68
N SER A 92 -4.43 -9.14 -2.26
CA SER A 92 -3.20 -9.30 -1.47
C SER A 92 -3.01 -8.16 -0.48
N PHE A 93 -3.21 -6.92 -0.91
CA PHE A 93 -3.05 -5.73 -0.07
C PHE A 93 -4.05 -5.71 1.10
N LEU A 94 -5.33 -5.94 0.83
CA LEU A 94 -6.37 -6.00 1.85
C LEU A 94 -6.11 -7.10 2.89
N MET A 95 -5.68 -8.27 2.44
CA MET A 95 -5.31 -9.38 3.33
C MET A 95 -4.13 -8.99 4.24
N MET A 96 -3.07 -8.41 3.68
CA MET A 96 -1.92 -7.97 4.46
C MET A 96 -2.29 -6.83 5.41
N GLN A 97 -3.07 -5.84 4.96
CA GLN A 97 -3.54 -4.73 5.81
C GLN A 97 -4.31 -5.23 7.02
N GLN A 98 -5.20 -6.19 6.83
CA GLN A 98 -6.01 -6.74 7.92
C GLN A 98 -5.20 -7.65 8.86
N LEU A 99 -4.41 -8.57 8.30
CA LEU A 99 -3.65 -9.54 9.09
C LEU A 99 -2.49 -8.90 9.86
N LEU A 100 -1.93 -7.81 9.36
CA LEU A 100 -0.86 -7.05 10.01
C LEU A 100 -1.39 -5.84 10.79
N SER A 101 -2.70 -5.72 11.01
CA SER A 101 -3.25 -4.66 11.88
C SER A 101 -2.82 -4.87 13.33
N PRO A 102 -2.62 -3.79 14.11
CA PRO A 102 -2.16 -3.90 15.50
C PRO A 102 -3.02 -4.80 16.36
N GLY A 103 -4.35 -4.80 16.15
CA GLY A 103 -5.29 -5.65 16.88
C GLY A 103 -5.06 -7.15 16.64
N VAL A 104 -4.91 -7.55 15.37
CA VAL A 104 -4.66 -8.95 15.00
C VAL A 104 -3.26 -9.38 15.46
N VAL A 105 -2.26 -8.55 15.23
CA VAL A 105 -0.87 -8.81 15.65
C VAL A 105 -0.78 -8.93 17.18
N GLY A 106 -1.45 -8.03 17.91
CA GLY A 106 -1.51 -8.07 19.38
C GLY A 106 -2.12 -9.39 19.88
N THR A 107 -3.22 -9.84 19.27
CA THR A 107 -3.84 -11.13 19.61
C THR A 107 -2.92 -12.31 19.35
N ILE A 108 -2.25 -12.34 18.19
CA ILE A 108 -1.32 -13.42 17.83
C ILE A 108 -0.10 -13.42 18.78
N ARG A 109 0.48 -12.25 19.08
CA ARG A 109 1.60 -12.12 20.01
C ARG A 109 1.21 -12.55 21.43
N ALA A 110 0.04 -12.18 21.91
CA ALA A 110 -0.46 -12.61 23.21
C ALA A 110 -0.60 -14.14 23.30
N ALA A 111 -1.05 -14.79 22.23
CA ALA A 111 -1.12 -16.26 22.17
C ALA A 111 0.25 -16.96 22.24
N VAL A 112 1.33 -16.25 21.84
CA VAL A 112 2.72 -16.76 21.90
C VAL A 112 3.46 -16.26 23.16
N GLY A 113 2.77 -15.58 24.08
CA GLY A 113 3.34 -15.12 25.35
C GLY A 113 4.16 -13.81 25.22
N SER A 114 3.95 -13.03 24.17
CA SER A 114 4.53 -11.69 24.00
C SER A 114 3.43 -10.63 23.89
N THR A 115 3.74 -9.39 24.24
CA THR A 115 2.80 -8.27 24.17
C THR A 115 3.20 -7.27 23.09
N LEU A 116 2.24 -6.63 22.47
CA LEU A 116 2.43 -5.50 21.58
C LEU A 116 1.98 -4.23 22.32
N GLU A 117 2.92 -3.51 22.92
CA GLU A 117 2.63 -2.31 23.70
C GLU A 117 2.46 -1.09 22.79
N GLU A 118 1.43 -0.29 23.08
CA GLU A 118 1.19 0.97 22.38
C GLU A 118 2.36 1.94 22.58
N GLY A 119 2.73 2.66 21.51
CA GLY A 119 3.85 3.60 21.53
C GLY A 119 5.22 2.99 21.25
N THR A 120 5.35 1.67 21.18
CA THR A 120 6.59 1.02 20.77
C THR A 120 6.81 1.15 19.26
N VAL A 121 8.08 1.05 18.81
CA VAL A 121 8.44 1.04 17.38
C VAL A 121 7.69 -0.06 16.64
N ASP A 122 7.51 -1.21 17.26
CA ASP A 122 6.76 -2.34 16.72
C ASP A 122 5.28 -2.01 16.51
N TYR A 123 4.63 -1.38 17.50
CA TYR A 123 3.24 -0.95 17.37
C TYR A 123 3.07 0.06 16.22
N ILE A 124 3.97 1.05 16.15
CA ILE A 124 3.96 2.07 15.09
C ILE A 124 4.17 1.40 13.72
N ALA A 125 5.07 0.42 13.61
CA ALA A 125 5.30 -0.32 12.39
C ALA A 125 4.02 -0.96 11.83
N PHE A 126 3.22 -1.58 12.70
CA PHE A 126 1.96 -2.22 12.30
C PHE A 126 0.81 -1.23 12.11
N SER A 127 0.76 -0.14 12.88
CA SER A 127 -0.28 0.90 12.72
C SER A 127 -0.20 1.64 11.38
N LYS A 128 0.98 1.70 10.75
CA LYS A 128 1.21 2.38 9.46
C LYS A 128 1.08 1.48 8.23
N ILE A 129 0.72 0.22 8.38
CA ILE A 129 0.59 -0.74 7.26
C ILE A 129 -0.42 -0.26 6.21
N ALA A 130 -1.57 0.26 6.63
CA ALA A 130 -2.66 0.65 5.73
C ALA A 130 -2.27 1.74 4.71
N GLY A 131 -1.41 2.68 5.10
CA GLY A 131 -0.91 3.74 4.21
C GLY A 131 0.47 3.45 3.60
N ASN A 132 1.04 2.27 3.86
CA ASN A 132 2.41 1.98 3.48
C ASN A 132 2.54 1.56 2.02
N SER A 133 3.12 2.44 1.19
CA SER A 133 3.34 2.19 -0.24
C SER A 133 4.24 0.98 -0.52
N PHE A 134 5.19 0.65 0.37
CA PHE A 134 6.02 -0.54 0.24
C PHE A 134 5.17 -1.82 0.31
N ILE A 135 4.23 -1.88 1.26
CA ILE A 135 3.29 -3.00 1.38
C ILE A 135 2.38 -3.06 0.14
N GLY A 136 1.96 -1.91 -0.40
CA GLY A 136 1.22 -1.84 -1.66
C GLY A 136 2.00 -2.42 -2.84
N ILE A 137 3.28 -2.08 -2.97
CA ILE A 137 4.17 -2.62 -4.01
C ILE A 137 4.39 -4.12 -3.83
N LEU A 138 4.60 -4.58 -2.59
CA LEU A 138 4.76 -6.01 -2.29
C LEU A 138 3.50 -6.80 -2.66
N ALA A 139 2.33 -6.26 -2.33
CA ALA A 139 1.03 -6.82 -2.70
C ALA A 139 0.87 -6.93 -4.22
N ALA A 140 1.28 -5.89 -4.95
CA ALA A 140 1.26 -5.89 -6.40
C ALA A 140 2.14 -6.99 -7.00
N VAL A 141 3.35 -7.18 -6.46
CA VAL A 141 4.27 -8.25 -6.90
C VAL A 141 3.66 -9.62 -6.65
N ILE A 142 3.06 -9.84 -5.47
CA ILE A 142 2.39 -11.10 -5.13
C ILE A 142 1.22 -11.33 -6.10
N GLY A 143 0.32 -10.34 -6.26
CA GLY A 143 -0.84 -10.43 -7.12
C GLY A 143 -0.48 -10.72 -8.58
N ALA A 144 0.48 -9.98 -9.14
CA ALA A 144 0.95 -10.19 -10.50
C ALA A 144 1.63 -11.55 -10.69
N THR A 145 2.43 -11.98 -9.72
CA THR A 145 3.10 -13.30 -9.77
C THR A 145 2.07 -14.43 -9.74
N CYS A 146 1.08 -14.35 -8.84
CA CYS A 146 -0.03 -15.29 -8.79
C CYS A 146 -0.84 -15.26 -10.09
N TYR A 147 -1.12 -14.08 -10.63
CA TYR A 147 -1.83 -13.94 -11.88
C TYR A 147 -1.08 -14.62 -13.04
N ASN A 148 0.18 -14.26 -13.27
CA ASN A 148 0.97 -14.80 -14.36
C ASN A 148 1.13 -16.32 -14.26
N LYS A 149 1.18 -16.87 -13.03
CA LYS A 149 1.35 -18.31 -12.81
C LYS A 149 0.04 -19.10 -12.92
N PHE A 150 -1.07 -18.55 -12.42
CA PHE A 150 -2.32 -19.29 -12.24
C PHE A 150 -3.44 -18.93 -13.23
N LYS A 151 -3.27 -17.90 -14.07
CA LYS A 151 -4.30 -17.45 -15.03
C LYS A 151 -4.79 -18.52 -16.03
N SER A 152 -3.99 -19.54 -16.26
CA SER A 152 -4.31 -20.66 -17.19
C SER A 152 -4.49 -22.01 -16.48
N THR A 153 -4.56 -22.02 -15.14
CA THR A 153 -4.69 -23.25 -14.36
C THR A 153 -6.07 -23.87 -14.57
N LYS A 154 -6.10 -25.14 -14.97
CA LYS A 154 -7.31 -25.94 -15.06
C LYS A 154 -7.48 -26.68 -13.74
N LEU A 155 -8.61 -26.45 -13.08
CA LEU A 155 -8.99 -27.14 -11.86
C LEU A 155 -9.83 -28.39 -12.19
N PRO A 156 -9.91 -29.38 -11.28
CA PRO A 156 -10.78 -30.56 -11.44
C PRO A 156 -12.25 -30.17 -11.67
N ASP A 157 -13.03 -31.06 -12.28
CA ASP A 157 -14.41 -30.79 -12.72
C ASP A 157 -15.32 -30.24 -11.62
N TRP A 158 -15.16 -30.67 -10.37
CA TRP A 158 -15.93 -30.19 -9.21
C TRP A 158 -15.57 -28.76 -8.80
N LEU A 159 -14.42 -28.23 -9.22
CA LEU A 159 -13.98 -26.85 -9.04
C LEU A 159 -13.85 -26.09 -10.38
N ALA A 160 -14.36 -26.65 -11.48
CA ALA A 160 -14.23 -26.09 -12.82
C ALA A 160 -14.75 -24.63 -12.90
N PHE A 161 -15.75 -24.26 -12.10
CA PHE A 161 -16.25 -22.90 -12.01
C PHE A 161 -15.17 -21.87 -11.62
N PHE A 162 -14.20 -22.27 -10.81
CA PHE A 162 -13.09 -21.43 -10.36
C PHE A 162 -11.85 -21.52 -11.26
N SER A 163 -11.90 -22.28 -12.35
CA SER A 163 -10.77 -22.45 -13.27
C SER A 163 -10.36 -21.15 -13.99
N GLY A 164 -9.10 -21.06 -14.40
CA GLY A 164 -8.55 -19.94 -15.16
C GLY A 164 -8.36 -18.68 -14.29
N LYS A 165 -8.70 -17.52 -14.82
CA LYS A 165 -8.49 -16.22 -14.14
C LYS A 165 -9.21 -16.11 -12.78
N ARG A 166 -10.29 -16.87 -12.57
CA ARG A 166 -11.04 -16.84 -11.29
C ARG A 166 -10.27 -17.49 -10.14
N SER A 167 -9.41 -18.47 -10.42
CA SER A 167 -8.57 -19.13 -9.41
C SER A 167 -7.48 -18.19 -8.85
N VAL A 168 -7.11 -17.17 -9.61
CA VAL A 168 -6.03 -16.24 -9.24
C VAL A 168 -6.30 -15.57 -7.89
N ALA A 169 -7.51 -15.06 -7.66
CA ALA A 169 -7.85 -14.38 -6.40
C ALA A 169 -7.73 -15.32 -5.20
N ILE A 170 -8.15 -16.59 -5.32
CA ILE A 170 -8.05 -17.60 -4.27
C ILE A 170 -6.60 -17.93 -3.97
N MET A 171 -5.81 -18.17 -5.01
CA MET A 171 -4.37 -18.47 -4.85
C MET A 171 -3.62 -17.27 -4.27
N THR A 172 -3.96 -16.06 -4.69
CA THR A 172 -3.37 -14.84 -4.14
C THR A 172 -3.70 -14.68 -2.66
N ALA A 173 -4.94 -14.95 -2.24
CA ALA A 173 -5.34 -14.90 -0.85
C ALA A 173 -4.52 -15.89 0.00
N LEU A 174 -4.37 -17.13 -0.44
CA LEU A 174 -3.56 -18.14 0.26
C LEU A 174 -2.09 -17.72 0.37
N VAL A 175 -1.49 -17.26 -0.71
CA VAL A 175 -0.10 -16.77 -0.70
C VAL A 175 0.04 -15.56 0.21
N SER A 176 -0.94 -14.65 0.21
CA SER A 176 -0.92 -13.45 1.06
C SER A 176 -0.99 -13.77 2.55
N ILE A 177 -1.73 -14.82 2.95
CA ILE A 177 -1.73 -15.31 4.35
C ILE A 177 -0.32 -15.76 4.74
N VAL A 178 0.33 -16.59 3.91
CA VAL A 178 1.68 -17.08 4.19
C VAL A 178 2.68 -15.92 4.29
N VAL A 179 2.61 -14.97 3.35
CA VAL A 179 3.50 -13.79 3.36
C VAL A 179 3.22 -12.91 4.57
N SER A 180 1.96 -12.73 4.98
CA SER A 180 1.60 -11.96 6.18
C SER A 180 2.18 -12.58 7.45
N VAL A 181 2.16 -13.92 7.57
CA VAL A 181 2.80 -14.61 8.70
C VAL A 181 4.32 -14.37 8.72
N ILE A 182 4.98 -14.38 7.57
CA ILE A 182 6.41 -14.06 7.48
C ILE A 182 6.65 -12.59 7.88
N LEU A 183 5.82 -11.67 7.38
CA LEU A 183 5.94 -10.23 7.68
C LEU A 183 5.68 -9.90 9.16
N LEU A 184 4.89 -10.70 9.88
CA LEU A 184 4.71 -10.56 11.33
C LEU A 184 6.06 -10.52 12.08
N PHE A 185 7.04 -11.29 11.63
CA PHE A 185 8.37 -11.37 12.25
C PHE A 185 9.38 -10.44 11.58
N VAL A 186 9.31 -10.28 10.28
CA VAL A 186 10.31 -9.55 9.48
C VAL A 186 10.02 -8.05 9.46
N TRP A 187 8.76 -7.65 9.44
CA TRP A 187 8.36 -6.25 9.28
C TRP A 187 8.85 -5.33 10.40
N PRO A 188 8.75 -5.67 11.70
CA PRO A 188 9.27 -4.83 12.77
C PRO A 188 10.78 -4.60 12.65
N VAL A 189 11.53 -5.60 12.21
CA VAL A 189 12.99 -5.48 12.00
C VAL A 189 13.29 -4.51 10.86
N ILE A 190 12.61 -4.66 9.72
CA ILE A 190 12.78 -3.73 8.58
C ILE A 190 12.43 -2.30 8.99
N PHE A 191 11.29 -2.13 9.65
CA PHE A 191 10.83 -0.82 10.09
C PHE A 191 11.77 -0.20 11.13
N GLY A 192 12.25 -0.99 12.09
CA GLY A 192 13.23 -0.56 13.08
C GLY A 192 14.55 -0.06 12.45
N ILE A 193 15.04 -0.76 11.42
CA ILE A 193 16.22 -0.32 10.66
C ILE A 193 15.95 1.02 9.96
N LEU A 194 14.79 1.18 9.32
CA LEU A 194 14.41 2.43 8.62
C LEU A 194 14.33 3.60 9.60
N VAL A 195 13.73 3.40 10.77
CA VAL A 195 13.65 4.42 11.84
C VAL A 195 15.05 4.77 12.36
N ALA A 196 15.89 3.78 12.58
CA ALA A 196 17.26 4.00 13.05
C ALA A 196 18.10 4.79 12.03
N LEU A 197 17.94 4.50 10.73
CA LEU A 197 18.57 5.25 9.65
C LEU A 197 18.06 6.70 9.59
N GLY A 198 16.74 6.92 9.70
CA GLY A 198 16.13 8.24 9.75
C GLY A 198 16.70 9.09 10.90
N ASN A 199 16.68 8.55 12.12
CA ASN A 199 17.22 9.22 13.31
C ASN A 199 18.73 9.48 13.20
N GLY A 200 19.49 8.62 12.51
CA GLY A 200 20.91 8.80 12.27
C GLY A 200 21.22 9.97 11.32
N ILE A 201 20.33 10.21 10.35
CA ILE A 201 20.44 11.32 9.39
C ILE A 201 20.08 12.64 10.09
N ASP A 202 18.98 12.67 10.85
CA ASP A 202 18.55 13.88 11.56
C ASP A 202 19.59 14.37 12.57
N ARG A 203 20.26 13.47 13.28
CA ARG A 203 21.38 13.84 14.18
C ARG A 203 22.57 14.47 13.47
N LYS A 204 22.79 14.16 12.21
CA LYS A 204 23.90 14.74 11.40
C LYS A 204 23.54 16.07 10.76
N SER A 205 22.25 16.41 10.64
CA SER A 205 21.80 17.67 10.03
C SER A 205 21.68 18.83 11.04
N VAL A 206 21.93 18.59 12.33
CA VAL A 206 21.83 19.58 13.43
C VAL A 206 23.23 20.02 13.95
N VAL A 207 24.31 19.70 13.22
CA VAL A 207 25.67 20.16 13.56
C VAL A 207 26.17 21.14 12.51
#